data_3a216f3ab40bca105ab054e238da1a02
#
_entry.id   3a216f3ab40bca105ab054e238da1a02
#
_cell.length_a   1.000
_cell.length_b   1.000
_cell.length_c   1.000
_cell.angle_alpha   90.00
_cell.angle_beta   90.00
_cell.angle_gamma   90.00
#
_symmetry.space_group_name_H-M   'P 1'
#
loop_
_entity.id
_entity.type
_entity.pdbx_description
1 polymer ?
#
loop_
_entity_poly.entity_id
_entity_poly.type
_entity_poly.pdbx_seq_one_letter_code
_entity_poly.pdbx_strand_id
1 'polypeptide(L)'
;MMRALLARELRLAWRSGAEILNPLWFFLIVITLFPFGVGAAPQLLAQIAPGVVWVAALLAALLVMDRLFRDDWQDGSLEQLLLLPTPLVAVVLVKVVAHWMMSGLPLLIVSPLAALLLGMSVHDAGVLALTLLLGTPTLSFLGAVGVGLTVGLKRGGVLLSLLVLPLAVPLLIFATAACQAAXXXXXXXXXXXXXXXXPPPGSRSAAIWRCWRRS
;
A
#
# COMPACT_ATOMS: atom_id res chain seq x y z
N MET A 1 -6.80 7.43 -28.59
CA MET A 1 -7.92 7.92 -27.79
C MET A 1 -7.70 7.66 -26.27
N MET A 2 -7.41 6.44 -25.83
CA MET A 2 -7.13 6.09 -24.42
C MET A 2 -5.98 6.90 -23.80
N ARG A 3 -4.88 7.10 -24.56
CA ARG A 3 -3.73 7.90 -24.08
C ARG A 3 -4.12 9.37 -23.85
N ALA A 4 -5.02 9.91 -24.68
CA ALA A 4 -5.51 11.28 -24.53
C ALA A 4 -6.40 11.41 -23.28
N LEU A 5 -7.27 10.41 -23.02
CA LEU A 5 -8.09 10.35 -21.80
C LEU A 5 -7.22 10.25 -20.55
N LEU A 6 -6.23 9.37 -20.56
CA LEU A 6 -5.29 9.20 -19.43
C LEU A 6 -4.51 10.51 -19.19
N ALA A 7 -4.03 11.14 -20.26
CA ALA A 7 -3.30 12.42 -20.16
C ALA A 7 -4.20 13.54 -19.61
N ARG A 8 -5.50 13.52 -19.95
CA ARG A 8 -6.50 14.46 -19.41
C ARG A 8 -6.64 14.26 -17.89
N GLU A 9 -6.88 13.00 -17.46
CA GLU A 9 -7.06 12.66 -16.04
C GLU A 9 -5.82 13.03 -15.21
N LEU A 10 -4.62 12.66 -15.68
CA LEU A 10 -3.36 12.97 -15.01
C LEU A 10 -3.11 14.47 -14.93
N ARG A 11 -3.45 15.22 -15.99
CA ARG A 11 -3.28 16.69 -16.02
C ARG A 11 -4.22 17.39 -15.06
N LEU A 12 -5.48 16.93 -14.98
CA LEU A 12 -6.48 17.43 -14.03
C LEU A 12 -6.00 17.22 -12.59
N ALA A 13 -5.55 16.01 -12.27
CA ALA A 13 -5.05 15.65 -10.95
C ALA A 13 -3.78 16.41 -10.58
N TRP A 14 -2.85 16.58 -11.53
CA TRP A 14 -1.62 17.35 -11.28
C TRP A 14 -1.93 18.81 -10.94
N ARG A 15 -2.97 19.38 -11.56
CA ARG A 15 -3.44 20.75 -11.26
C ARG A 15 -4.09 20.84 -9.88
N SER A 16 -4.70 19.76 -9.40
CA SER A 16 -5.28 19.69 -8.06
C SER A 16 -4.30 18.93 -7.13
N GLY A 17 -3.12 19.50 -6.89
CA GLY A 17 -2.06 18.90 -6.07
C GLY A 17 -2.53 18.35 -4.71
N ALA A 18 -3.60 18.90 -4.16
CA ALA A 18 -4.22 18.43 -2.91
C ALA A 18 -4.71 16.98 -3.02
N GLU A 19 -5.10 16.52 -4.20
CA GLU A 19 -5.54 15.14 -4.41
C GLU A 19 -4.42 14.13 -4.21
N ILE A 20 -3.18 14.52 -4.52
CA ILE A 20 -1.99 13.70 -4.31
C ILE A 20 -1.48 13.88 -2.87
N LEU A 21 -1.48 15.11 -2.37
CA LEU A 21 -0.93 15.45 -1.05
C LEU A 21 -1.77 14.91 0.12
N ASN A 22 -3.10 14.96 0.01
CA ASN A 22 -4.00 14.57 1.12
C ASN A 22 -3.80 13.11 1.55
N PRO A 23 -3.85 12.10 0.65
CA PRO A 23 -3.61 10.71 1.06
C PRO A 23 -2.19 10.48 1.57
N LEU A 24 -1.21 11.19 0.98
CA LEU A 24 0.19 11.08 1.38
C LEU A 24 0.41 11.64 2.79
N TRP A 25 -0.14 12.83 3.09
CA TRP A 25 -0.12 13.43 4.43
C TRP A 25 -0.79 12.51 5.46
N PHE A 26 -1.97 12.01 5.12
CA PHE A 26 -2.70 11.08 6.00
C PHE A 26 -1.86 9.84 6.29
N PHE A 27 -1.27 9.24 5.26
CA PHE A 27 -0.40 8.06 5.38
C PHE A 27 0.80 8.36 6.30
N LEU A 28 1.49 9.48 6.07
CA LEU A 28 2.65 9.89 6.88
C LEU A 28 2.26 10.14 8.34
N ILE A 29 1.13 10.81 8.58
CA ILE A 29 0.62 11.06 9.94
C ILE A 29 0.40 9.74 10.67
N VAL A 30 -0.29 8.77 10.04
CA VAL A 30 -0.56 7.45 10.64
C VAL A 30 0.76 6.75 10.98
N ILE A 31 1.70 6.69 10.01
CA ILE A 31 2.99 6.01 10.18
C ILE A 31 3.83 6.65 11.29
N THR A 32 3.82 7.99 11.40
CA THR A 32 4.60 8.69 12.45
C THR A 32 3.94 8.60 13.82
N LEU A 33 2.60 8.63 13.90
CA LEU A 33 1.88 8.55 15.18
C LEU A 33 1.92 7.14 15.77
N PHE A 34 2.00 6.10 14.95
CA PHE A 34 1.92 4.71 15.41
C PHE A 34 3.01 4.34 16.42
N PRO A 35 4.31 4.67 16.19
CA PRO A 35 5.36 4.43 17.20
C PRO A 35 5.12 5.14 18.53
N PHE A 36 4.51 6.32 18.53
CA PHE A 36 4.18 7.04 19.76
C PHE A 36 3.05 6.37 20.55
N GLY A 37 2.08 5.79 19.84
CA GLY A 37 0.93 5.10 20.45
C GLY A 37 1.26 3.72 21.02
N VAL A 38 2.09 2.95 20.31
CA VAL A 38 2.44 1.57 20.69
C VAL A 38 3.63 1.53 21.66
N GLY A 39 4.45 2.60 21.67
CA GLY A 39 5.69 2.66 22.42
C GLY A 39 6.90 2.28 21.56
N ALA A 40 8.07 2.72 22.01
CA ALA A 40 9.31 2.60 21.23
C ALA A 40 10.00 1.23 21.42
N ALA A 41 9.25 0.12 21.27
CA ALA A 41 9.81 -1.24 21.25
C ALA A 41 10.11 -1.63 19.81
N PRO A 42 11.38 -1.56 19.34
CA PRO A 42 11.70 -1.73 17.92
C PRO A 42 11.27 -3.08 17.35
N GLN A 43 11.37 -4.14 18.15
CA GLN A 43 11.02 -5.49 17.73
C GLN A 43 9.52 -5.64 17.49
N LEU A 44 8.70 -5.06 18.38
CA LEU A 44 7.24 -5.05 18.23
C LEU A 44 6.82 -4.22 17.02
N LEU A 45 7.42 -3.04 16.86
CA LEU A 45 7.14 -2.15 15.73
C LEU A 45 7.42 -2.84 14.39
N ALA A 46 8.60 -3.46 14.25
CA ALA A 46 8.98 -4.17 13.02
C ALA A 46 8.01 -5.34 12.72
N GLN A 47 7.51 -6.01 13.75
CA GLN A 47 6.58 -7.14 13.60
C GLN A 47 5.21 -6.69 13.09
N ILE A 48 4.68 -5.56 13.59
CA ILE A 48 3.35 -5.05 13.22
C ILE A 48 3.41 -4.11 12.00
N ALA A 49 4.60 -3.67 11.60
CA ALA A 49 4.82 -2.69 10.53
C ALA A 49 4.07 -3.02 9.23
N PRO A 50 4.10 -4.26 8.68
CA PRO A 50 3.37 -4.55 7.45
C PRO A 50 1.87 -4.28 7.57
N GLY A 51 1.26 -4.68 8.70
CA GLY A 51 -0.15 -4.43 8.97
C GLY A 51 -0.47 -2.94 9.05
N VAL A 52 0.35 -2.19 9.79
CA VAL A 52 0.18 -0.73 9.97
C VAL A 52 0.26 -0.01 8.62
N VAL A 53 1.28 -0.33 7.81
CA VAL A 53 1.48 0.29 6.49
C VAL A 53 0.31 -0.03 5.56
N TRP A 54 -0.15 -1.29 5.56
CA TRP A 54 -1.26 -1.73 4.70
C TRP A 54 -2.59 -1.07 5.10
N VAL A 55 -2.88 -0.97 6.42
CA VAL A 55 -4.08 -0.28 6.91
C VAL A 55 -4.02 1.21 6.56
N ALA A 56 -2.86 1.85 6.78
CA ALA A 56 -2.65 3.27 6.42
C ALA A 56 -2.82 3.50 4.92
N ALA A 57 -2.30 2.60 4.08
CA ALA A 57 -2.41 2.68 2.62
C ALA A 57 -3.87 2.51 2.16
N LEU A 58 -4.61 1.57 2.77
CA LEU A 58 -6.03 1.36 2.48
C LEU A 58 -6.85 2.61 2.82
N LEU A 59 -6.64 3.17 4.02
CA LEU A 59 -7.38 4.36 4.47
C LEU A 59 -7.04 5.59 3.61
N ALA A 60 -5.76 5.74 3.23
CA ALA A 60 -5.30 6.80 2.33
C ALA A 60 -5.94 6.67 0.93
N ALA A 61 -6.03 5.43 0.41
CA ALA A 61 -6.67 5.15 -0.88
C ALA A 61 -8.17 5.48 -0.84
N LEU A 62 -8.87 5.09 0.24
CA LEU A 62 -10.31 5.37 0.42
C LEU A 62 -10.60 6.87 0.44
N LEU A 63 -9.67 7.68 0.99
CA LEU A 63 -9.83 9.13 1.09
C LEU A 63 -9.96 9.81 -0.28
N VAL A 64 -9.26 9.27 -1.28
CA VAL A 64 -9.25 9.83 -2.66
C VAL A 64 -10.30 9.13 -3.53
N MET A 65 -10.59 7.87 -3.23
CA MET A 65 -11.43 7.00 -4.06
C MET A 65 -12.83 7.54 -4.27
N ASP A 66 -13.41 8.17 -3.24
CA ASP A 66 -14.75 8.77 -3.28
C ASP A 66 -14.88 9.81 -4.41
N ARG A 67 -13.78 10.48 -4.74
CA ARG A 67 -13.76 11.53 -5.78
C ARG A 67 -13.67 10.98 -7.20
N LEU A 68 -13.29 9.70 -7.38
CA LEU A 68 -12.96 9.08 -8.67
C LEU A 68 -14.04 9.30 -9.75
N PHE A 69 -15.32 9.22 -9.39
CA PHE A 69 -16.44 9.45 -10.28
C PHE A 69 -17.36 10.59 -9.81
N ARG A 70 -17.22 11.04 -8.58
CA ARG A 70 -18.11 12.03 -7.99
C ARG A 70 -18.01 13.38 -8.70
N ASP A 71 -16.80 13.82 -8.99
CA ASP A 71 -16.57 15.10 -9.65
C ASP A 71 -17.16 15.08 -11.07
N ASP A 72 -16.94 13.99 -11.82
CA ASP A 72 -17.52 13.80 -13.16
C ASP A 72 -19.06 13.71 -13.11
N TRP A 73 -19.63 13.13 -12.05
CA TRP A 73 -21.07 13.06 -11.84
C TRP A 73 -21.65 14.45 -11.61
N GLN A 74 -21.00 15.25 -10.74
CA GLN A 74 -21.46 16.61 -10.39
C GLN A 74 -21.34 17.57 -11.57
N ASP A 75 -20.28 17.45 -12.38
CA ASP A 75 -20.03 18.31 -13.55
C ASP A 75 -20.81 17.86 -14.80
N GLY A 76 -21.49 16.71 -14.75
CA GLY A 76 -22.19 16.12 -15.89
C GLY A 76 -21.27 15.57 -16.97
N SER A 77 -19.95 15.56 -16.73
CA SER A 77 -18.97 15.01 -17.67
C SER A 77 -19.06 13.49 -17.78
N LEU A 78 -19.59 12.82 -16.76
CA LEU A 78 -19.83 11.37 -16.78
C LEU A 78 -20.78 10.97 -17.91
N GLU A 79 -21.86 11.75 -18.13
CA GLU A 79 -22.82 11.51 -19.23
C GLU A 79 -22.12 11.68 -20.58
N GLN A 80 -21.26 12.68 -20.72
CA GLN A 80 -20.49 12.91 -21.96
C GLN A 80 -19.52 11.77 -22.22
N LEU A 81 -18.90 11.22 -21.17
CA LEU A 81 -18.00 10.05 -21.27
C LEU A 81 -18.76 8.80 -21.73
N LEU A 82 -20.02 8.64 -21.31
CA LEU A 82 -20.88 7.53 -21.73
C LEU A 82 -21.28 7.63 -23.20
N LEU A 83 -21.33 8.84 -23.78
CA LEU A 83 -21.68 9.07 -25.18
C LEU A 83 -20.50 8.89 -26.14
N LEU A 84 -19.28 8.74 -25.61
CA LEU A 84 -18.09 8.51 -26.44
C LEU A 84 -18.18 7.16 -27.17
N PRO A 85 -17.70 7.09 -28.43
CA PRO A 85 -17.67 5.82 -29.16
C PRO A 85 -16.53 4.89 -28.67
N THR A 86 -16.39 4.77 -27.35
CA THR A 86 -15.39 3.91 -26.69
C THR A 86 -16.11 3.00 -25.71
N PRO A 87 -15.67 1.75 -25.57
CA PRO A 87 -16.31 0.85 -24.60
C PRO A 87 -16.15 1.44 -23.18
N LEU A 88 -17.23 1.40 -22.41
CA LEU A 88 -17.29 1.90 -21.03
C LEU A 88 -16.16 1.31 -20.17
N VAL A 89 -15.86 0.03 -20.38
CA VAL A 89 -14.78 -0.68 -19.66
C VAL A 89 -13.44 0.03 -19.86
N ALA A 90 -13.14 0.54 -21.06
CA ALA A 90 -11.90 1.26 -21.35
C ALA A 90 -11.84 2.60 -20.61
N VAL A 91 -12.95 3.30 -20.48
CA VAL A 91 -13.04 4.57 -19.74
C VAL A 91 -12.78 4.31 -18.25
N VAL A 92 -13.43 3.29 -17.68
CA VAL A 92 -13.25 2.89 -16.27
C VAL A 92 -11.79 2.49 -16.02
N LEU A 93 -11.20 1.68 -16.91
CA LEU A 93 -9.79 1.25 -16.78
C LEU A 93 -8.84 2.45 -16.76
N VAL A 94 -9.06 3.44 -17.64
CA VAL A 94 -8.23 4.66 -17.68
C VAL A 94 -8.33 5.41 -16.35
N LYS A 95 -9.55 5.54 -15.80
CA LYS A 95 -9.76 6.21 -14.51
C LYS A 95 -9.10 5.47 -13.35
N VAL A 96 -9.22 4.15 -13.32
CA VAL A 96 -8.59 3.30 -12.28
C VAL A 96 -7.06 3.41 -12.35
N VAL A 97 -6.48 3.37 -13.55
CA VAL A 97 -5.03 3.52 -13.76
C VAL A 97 -4.59 4.92 -13.32
N ALA A 98 -5.33 5.96 -13.70
CA ALA A 98 -5.04 7.35 -13.30
C ALA A 98 -5.08 7.48 -11.76
N HIS A 99 -6.12 6.94 -11.12
CA HIS A 99 -6.26 6.93 -9.66
C HIS A 99 -5.08 6.21 -9.00
N TRP A 100 -4.72 5.03 -9.50
CA TRP A 100 -3.58 4.25 -8.99
C TRP A 100 -2.27 5.03 -9.12
N MET A 101 -2.05 5.69 -10.25
CA MET A 101 -0.86 6.51 -10.47
C MET A 101 -0.78 7.69 -9.49
N MET A 102 -1.91 8.24 -9.08
CA MET A 102 -1.98 9.39 -8.19
C MET A 102 -1.98 9.04 -6.70
N SER A 103 -2.58 7.92 -6.32
CA SER A 103 -2.63 7.47 -4.93
C SER A 103 -1.58 6.39 -4.63
N GLY A 104 -1.49 5.36 -5.45
CA GLY A 104 -0.61 4.20 -5.26
C GLY A 104 0.87 4.51 -5.43
N LEU A 105 1.24 5.22 -6.52
CA LEU A 105 2.65 5.53 -6.79
C LEU A 105 3.29 6.40 -5.71
N PRO A 106 2.68 7.50 -5.25
CA PRO A 106 3.28 8.28 -4.15
C PRO A 106 3.41 7.46 -2.86
N LEU A 107 2.43 6.62 -2.53
CA LEU A 107 2.51 5.71 -1.36
C LEU A 107 3.69 4.75 -1.50
N LEU A 108 3.90 4.22 -2.71
CA LEU A 108 5.00 3.31 -3.02
C LEU A 108 6.36 3.99 -2.86
N ILE A 109 6.48 5.25 -3.31
CA ILE A 109 7.71 6.06 -3.18
C ILE A 109 8.02 6.32 -1.70
N VAL A 110 6.99 6.53 -0.88
CA VAL A 110 7.14 6.82 0.57
C VAL A 110 7.25 5.54 1.41
N SER A 111 6.90 4.37 0.86
CA SER A 111 6.92 3.10 1.61
C SER A 111 8.30 2.74 2.20
N PRO A 112 9.46 2.98 1.55
CA PRO A 112 10.75 2.72 2.20
C PRO A 112 10.99 3.65 3.40
N LEU A 113 10.52 4.90 3.35
CA LEU A 113 10.59 5.79 4.51
C LEU A 113 9.73 5.25 5.66
N ALA A 114 8.53 4.76 5.37
CA ALA A 114 7.66 4.13 6.36
C ALA A 114 8.32 2.90 6.99
N ALA A 115 8.97 2.06 6.18
CA ALA A 115 9.69 0.88 6.64
C ALA A 115 10.85 1.25 7.59
N LEU A 116 11.61 2.30 7.26
CA LEU A 116 12.70 2.81 8.10
C LEU A 116 12.18 3.33 9.44
N LEU A 117 11.10 4.11 9.43
CA LEU A 117 10.47 4.67 10.64
C LEU A 117 9.96 3.58 11.58
N LEU A 118 9.51 2.45 11.02
CA LEU A 118 8.98 1.31 11.79
C LEU A 118 10.06 0.26 12.11
N GLY A 119 11.33 0.52 11.77
CA GLY A 119 12.47 -0.33 12.11
C GLY A 119 12.54 -1.65 11.33
N MET A 120 11.98 -1.68 10.11
CA MET A 120 12.04 -2.87 9.24
C MET A 120 13.43 -3.02 8.60
N SER A 121 13.81 -4.27 8.31
CA SER A 121 15.03 -4.54 7.53
C SER A 121 14.85 -4.11 6.07
N VAL A 122 15.95 -3.88 5.37
CA VAL A 122 15.94 -3.48 3.94
C VAL A 122 15.25 -4.55 3.08
N HIS A 123 15.46 -5.83 3.42
CA HIS A 123 14.81 -6.95 2.74
C HIS A 123 13.30 -6.90 2.92
N ASP A 124 12.83 -6.72 4.18
CA ASP A 124 11.40 -6.68 4.50
C ASP A 124 10.72 -5.46 3.88
N ALA A 125 11.45 -4.33 3.82
CA ALA A 125 11.00 -3.11 3.14
C ALA A 125 10.78 -3.37 1.64
N GLY A 126 11.68 -4.15 1.01
CA GLY A 126 11.55 -4.55 -0.39
C GLY A 126 10.32 -5.42 -0.64
N VAL A 127 10.07 -6.40 0.23
CA VAL A 127 8.88 -7.26 0.16
C VAL A 127 7.61 -6.43 0.36
N LEU A 128 7.62 -5.52 1.33
CA LEU A 128 6.50 -4.61 1.59
C LEU A 128 6.19 -3.76 0.34
N ALA A 129 7.22 -3.17 -0.27
CA ALA A 129 7.08 -2.37 -1.49
C ALA A 129 6.50 -3.21 -2.64
N LEU A 130 6.96 -4.46 -2.78
CA LEU A 130 6.44 -5.39 -3.81
C LEU A 130 4.97 -5.74 -3.58
N THR A 131 4.59 -6.04 -2.33
CA THR A 131 3.18 -6.33 -1.99
C THR A 131 2.30 -5.10 -2.22
N LEU A 132 2.80 -3.90 -1.88
CA LEU A 132 2.09 -2.64 -2.14
C LEU A 132 1.93 -2.41 -3.65
N LEU A 133 2.98 -2.67 -4.45
CA LEU A 133 2.95 -2.52 -5.90
C LEU A 133 1.85 -3.39 -6.55
N LEU A 134 1.69 -4.63 -6.05
CA LEU A 134 0.69 -5.57 -6.56
C LEU A 134 -0.71 -5.32 -5.96
N GLY A 135 -0.77 -4.94 -4.69
CA GLY A 135 -2.03 -4.78 -3.96
C GLY A 135 -2.72 -3.44 -4.17
N THR A 136 -1.97 -2.34 -4.37
CA THR A 136 -2.58 -1.02 -4.56
C THR A 136 -3.40 -0.92 -5.86
N PRO A 137 -2.99 -1.49 -7.02
CA PRO A 137 -3.90 -1.53 -8.18
C PRO A 137 -5.16 -2.37 -7.89
N THR A 138 -5.02 -3.47 -7.14
CA THR A 138 -6.17 -4.29 -6.74
C THR A 138 -7.16 -3.46 -5.89
N LEU A 139 -6.64 -2.67 -4.94
CA LEU A 139 -7.46 -1.74 -4.13
C LEU A 139 -8.17 -0.71 -5.02
N SER A 140 -7.48 -0.17 -6.03
CA SER A 140 -8.04 0.81 -6.96
C SER A 140 -9.18 0.19 -7.78
N PHE A 141 -9.05 -1.06 -8.20
CA PHE A 141 -10.11 -1.79 -8.91
C PHE A 141 -11.32 -2.06 -8.01
N LEU A 142 -11.07 -2.57 -6.79
CA LEU A 142 -12.14 -2.82 -5.82
C LEU A 142 -12.91 -1.53 -5.49
N GLY A 143 -12.17 -0.45 -5.31
CA GLY A 143 -12.73 0.86 -5.02
C GLY A 143 -13.54 1.41 -6.19
N ALA A 144 -13.06 1.25 -7.42
CA ALA A 144 -13.78 1.72 -8.62
C ALA A 144 -15.16 1.05 -8.73
N VAL A 145 -15.24 -0.25 -8.41
CA VAL A 145 -16.53 -0.97 -8.36
C VAL A 145 -17.41 -0.36 -7.26
N GLY A 146 -16.85 -0.14 -6.06
CA GLY A 146 -17.56 0.47 -4.93
C GLY A 146 -18.11 1.86 -5.26
N VAL A 147 -17.25 2.73 -5.85
CA VAL A 147 -17.64 4.08 -6.24
C VAL A 147 -18.70 4.05 -7.33
N GLY A 148 -18.53 3.18 -8.34
CA GLY A 148 -19.50 3.03 -9.43
C GLY A 148 -20.91 2.68 -8.92
N LEU A 149 -20.99 1.90 -7.83
CA LEU A 149 -22.26 1.52 -7.20
C LEU A 149 -22.84 2.62 -6.31
N THR A 150 -22.03 3.55 -5.81
CA THR A 150 -22.44 4.55 -4.82
C THR A 150 -22.46 5.99 -5.32
N VAL A 151 -21.95 6.26 -6.54
CA VAL A 151 -21.76 7.63 -7.07
C VAL A 151 -23.06 8.45 -7.13
N GLY A 152 -24.20 7.82 -7.45
CA GLY A 152 -25.50 8.48 -7.53
C GLY A 152 -26.20 8.67 -6.18
N LEU A 153 -25.61 8.24 -5.06
CA LEU A 153 -26.23 8.27 -3.76
C LEU A 153 -25.81 9.50 -2.94
N LYS A 154 -26.72 10.11 -2.19
CA LYS A 154 -26.48 11.32 -1.38
C LYS A 154 -25.38 11.12 -0.32
N ARG A 155 -25.22 9.88 0.19
CA ARG A 155 -24.19 9.51 1.19
C ARG A 155 -23.21 8.47 0.62
N GLY A 156 -22.82 8.65 -0.63
CA GLY A 156 -21.95 7.70 -1.37
C GLY A 156 -20.66 7.36 -0.64
N GLY A 157 -19.99 8.34 -0.04
CA GLY A 157 -18.69 8.14 0.64
C GLY A 157 -18.77 7.18 1.83
N VAL A 158 -19.83 7.29 2.65
CA VAL A 158 -20.03 6.38 3.80
C VAL A 158 -20.33 4.96 3.29
N LEU A 159 -21.20 4.87 2.29
CA LEU A 159 -21.56 3.58 1.67
C LEU A 159 -20.37 2.94 0.97
N LEU A 160 -19.51 3.75 0.35
CA LEU A 160 -18.27 3.31 -0.27
C LEU A 160 -17.37 2.61 0.75
N SER A 161 -17.13 3.26 1.89
CA SER A 161 -16.30 2.69 2.97
C SER A 161 -16.89 1.39 3.50
N LEU A 162 -18.20 1.36 3.73
CA LEU A 162 -18.93 0.16 4.21
C LEU A 162 -18.85 -1.00 3.20
N LEU A 163 -18.80 -0.70 1.92
CA LEU A 163 -18.73 -1.72 0.86
C LEU A 163 -17.29 -2.19 0.62
N VAL A 164 -16.34 -1.26 0.53
CA VAL A 164 -14.94 -1.55 0.15
C VAL A 164 -14.17 -2.18 1.32
N LEU A 165 -14.42 -1.75 2.58
CA LEU A 165 -13.68 -2.28 3.75
C LEU A 165 -13.79 -3.81 3.86
N PRO A 166 -14.99 -4.44 3.84
CA PRO A 166 -15.06 -5.90 3.92
C PRO A 166 -14.37 -6.60 2.74
N LEU A 167 -14.46 -6.00 1.54
CA LEU A 167 -13.81 -6.55 0.34
C LEU A 167 -12.27 -6.43 0.39
N ALA A 168 -11.77 -5.40 1.08
CA ALA A 168 -10.34 -5.17 1.24
C ALA A 168 -9.70 -6.05 2.33
N VAL A 169 -10.51 -6.58 3.28
CA VAL A 169 -9.99 -7.42 4.39
C VAL A 169 -9.23 -8.65 3.87
N PRO A 170 -9.74 -9.46 2.93
CA PRO A 170 -8.97 -10.59 2.39
C PRO A 170 -7.64 -10.14 1.76
N LEU A 171 -7.64 -9.03 1.03
CA LEU A 171 -6.42 -8.48 0.43
C LEU A 171 -5.40 -8.10 1.51
N LEU A 172 -5.84 -7.44 2.58
CA LEU A 172 -4.99 -7.07 3.73
C LEU A 172 -4.38 -8.32 4.38
N ILE A 173 -5.20 -9.36 4.60
CA ILE A 173 -4.75 -10.63 5.22
C ILE A 173 -3.66 -11.27 4.35
N PHE A 174 -3.90 -11.41 3.05
CA PHE A 174 -2.93 -12.04 2.15
C PHE A 174 -1.64 -11.21 2.01
N ALA A 175 -1.77 -9.90 1.92
CA ALA A 175 -0.62 -8.99 1.77
C ALA A 175 0.26 -9.00 3.03
N THR A 176 -0.35 -8.91 4.21
CA THR A 176 0.39 -8.96 5.50
C THR A 176 0.99 -10.35 5.75
N ALA A 177 0.26 -11.41 5.41
CA ALA A 177 0.77 -12.79 5.50
C ALA A 177 1.98 -13.01 4.58
N ALA A 178 1.94 -12.45 3.37
CA ALA A 178 3.07 -12.50 2.42
C ALA A 178 4.30 -11.79 2.99
N CYS A 179 4.12 -10.64 3.60
CA CYS A 179 5.21 -9.89 4.27
C CYS A 179 5.78 -10.70 5.45
N GLN A 180 4.92 -11.30 6.27
CA GLN A 180 5.32 -12.12 7.41
C GLN A 180 6.04 -13.40 6.96
N ALA A 181 5.58 -14.02 5.92
CA ALA A 181 6.23 -15.20 5.33
C ALA A 181 7.63 -14.86 4.80
N ALA A 182 7.77 -13.76 4.16
CA ALA A 182 9.09 -13.26 3.74
C ALA A 182 10.02 -12.98 4.94
N UNK A 183 9.46 -12.54 5.81
CA UNK A 183 10.22 -12.26 6.98
C UNK A 183 10.62 -13.48 7.72
N UNK A 184 9.81 -14.50 7.61
CA UNK A 184 10.10 -15.77 8.16
C UNK A 184 11.06 -16.55 7.28
N UNK A 185 11.06 -16.32 6.08
CA UNK A 185 11.94 -16.89 5.15
C UNK A 185 13.32 -16.34 5.18
N UNK A 186 13.42 -15.09 5.54
CA UNK A 186 14.65 -14.38 5.70
C UNK A 186 15.32 -14.74 7.00
N UNK A 187 14.53 -14.97 7.92
CA UNK A 187 15.01 -15.35 9.21
C UNK A 187 15.50 -16.77 9.22
N UNK A 188 14.88 -17.56 8.44
CA UNK A 188 15.29 -18.91 8.29
C UNK A 188 16.53 -19.08 7.43
N UNK A 189 16.64 -18.25 6.59
CA UNK A 189 17.77 -18.19 5.75
C UNK A 189 18.99 -17.63 6.40
N UNK A 190 18.74 -16.77 7.21
CA UNK A 190 19.76 -16.18 8.01
C UNK A 190 20.18 -17.10 9.13
N UNK A 191 19.32 -17.84 9.54
CA UNK A 191 19.62 -18.80 10.54
C UNK A 191 20.36 -20.01 9.96
N UNK A 192 20.08 -20.27 8.83
CA UNK A 192 20.74 -21.30 8.17
C UNK A 192 22.13 -20.96 7.74
N UNK A 193 22.28 -19.73 7.48
CA UNK A 193 23.57 -19.21 7.18
C UNK A 193 24.44 -19.10 8.37
N UNK A 194 23.85 -18.83 9.36
CA UNK A 194 24.56 -18.75 10.59
C UNK A 194 24.94 -20.10 11.12
N UNK A 195 24.18 -21.01 10.83
CA UNK A 195 24.51 -22.35 11.17
C UNK A 195 25.62 -22.94 10.33
N UNK A 196 25.68 -22.55 9.30
CA UNK A 196 26.68 -22.99 8.41
C UNK A 196 28.01 -22.36 8.64
N UNK A 197 27.99 -21.32 9.15
CA UNK A 197 29.17 -20.67 9.55
C UNK A 197 29.65 -21.08 10.91
N UNK A 198 28.89 -21.61 11.48
CA UNK A 198 29.32 -22.09 12.68
C UNK A 198 30.11 -23.33 12.41
N PRO A 199 31.46 -23.46 13.15
CA PRO A 199 32.31 -24.64 13.05
C PRO A 199 31.72 -25.84 13.77
N PRO A 200 31.98 -27.04 13.27
CA PRO A 200 31.38 -28.24 13.88
C PRO A 200 31.82 -28.42 15.33
N PRO A 201 30.96 -29.01 16.16
CA PRO A 201 31.33 -29.22 17.55
C PRO A 201 32.57 -30.12 17.65
N GLY A 202 33.55 -29.69 18.47
CA GLY A 202 34.80 -30.40 18.64
C GLY A 202 35.98 -29.89 17.82
N SER A 203 35.75 -28.97 16.87
CA SER A 203 36.88 -28.38 16.12
C SER A 203 37.63 -27.32 16.95
N ARG A 204 38.91 -27.13 16.65
CA ARG A 204 39.74 -26.09 17.29
C ARG A 204 39.15 -24.69 17.09
N SER A 205 38.54 -24.44 15.96
CA SER A 205 37.87 -23.18 15.66
C SER A 205 36.66 -22.94 16.57
N ALA A 206 35.95 -23.95 16.99
CA ALA A 206 34.82 -23.84 17.93
C ALA A 206 35.26 -23.31 19.31
N ALA A 207 36.46 -23.67 19.75
CA ALA A 207 37.04 -23.21 21.02
C ALA A 207 37.36 -21.70 20.95
N ILE A 208 37.92 -21.23 19.83
CA ILE A 208 38.25 -19.83 19.59
C ILE A 208 36.95 -18.99 19.56
N TRP A 209 35.89 -19.49 18.91
CA TRP A 209 34.58 -18.84 18.83
C TRP A 209 33.94 -18.68 20.23
N ARG A 210 34.02 -19.68 21.08
CA ARG A 210 33.51 -19.62 22.47
C ARG A 210 34.27 -18.59 23.32
N CYS A 211 35.58 -18.51 23.14
CA CYS A 211 36.41 -17.53 23.85
C CYS A 211 36.04 -16.07 23.45
N TRP A 212 35.90 -15.84 22.15
CA TRP A 212 35.55 -14.50 21.63
C TRP A 212 34.16 -14.00 22.07
N ARG A 213 33.19 -14.92 22.21
CA ARG A 213 31.82 -14.56 22.66
C ARG A 213 31.75 -14.16 24.14
N ARG A 214 32.77 -14.49 24.95
CA ARG A 214 32.80 -14.20 26.38
C ARG A 214 33.54 -12.88 26.71
N SER A 215 34.25 -12.33 25.77
CA SER A 215 34.92 -11.00 25.91
C SER A 215 34.03 -9.87 25.45
#